data_1fbc54d0f80402e40c2996f038fb3f8d
#
_entry.id   1fbc54d0f80402e40c2996f038fb3f8d
#
_cell.length_a   1.000
_cell.length_b   1.000
_cell.length_c   1.000
_cell.angle_alpha   90.00
_cell.angle_beta   90.00
_cell.angle_gamma   90.00
#
_symmetry.space_group_name_H-M   'P 1'
#
loop_
_entity.id
_entity.type
_entity.pdbx_description
1 polymer ?
#
loop_
_entity_poly.entity_id
_entity_poly.type
_entity_poly.pdbx_seq_one_letter_code
_entity_poly.pdbx_strand_id
1 'polypeptide(L)'
;MKYFEFEINQRYQKIFVLKDYLSSTDYQRLRELDGGDPMKEEVRLKRAEARALINKLEDEIAALEYEKEKTDAASEAGMLVE
;
A
#
# COMPACT_ATOMS: atom_id res chain seq x y z
N MET A 1 -4.37 -17.32 -10.82
CA MET A 1 -4.86 -16.10 -11.37
C MET A 1 -5.71 -15.32 -10.44
N LYS A 2 -6.88 -15.83 -10.11
CA LYS A 2 -7.75 -15.15 -9.16
C LYS A 2 -7.09 -14.96 -7.80
N TYR A 3 -6.22 -15.87 -7.42
CA TYR A 3 -5.51 -15.78 -6.16
C TYR A 3 -4.65 -14.52 -6.08
N PHE A 4 -3.83 -14.27 -7.11
CA PHE A 4 -2.95 -13.10 -7.11
C PHE A 4 -3.74 -11.80 -7.15
N GLU A 5 -4.79 -11.76 -7.97
CA GLU A 5 -5.63 -10.58 -8.06
C GLU A 5 -6.30 -10.26 -6.74
N PHE A 6 -6.82 -11.28 -6.06
CA PHE A 6 -7.46 -11.13 -4.76
C PHE A 6 -6.48 -10.58 -3.72
N GLU A 7 -5.29 -11.16 -3.66
CA GLU A 7 -4.26 -10.73 -2.70
C GLU A 7 -3.79 -9.30 -2.98
N ILE A 8 -3.60 -8.98 -4.24
CA ILE A 8 -3.21 -7.62 -4.65
C ILE A 8 -4.31 -6.62 -4.28
N ASN A 9 -5.54 -6.94 -4.61
CA ASN A 9 -6.68 -6.05 -4.32
C ASN A 9 -6.87 -5.82 -2.83
N GLN A 10 -6.70 -6.84 -2.00
CA GLN A 10 -6.78 -6.69 -0.56
C GLN A 10 -5.74 -5.71 -0.03
N ARG A 11 -4.53 -5.79 -0.57
CA ARG A 11 -3.46 -4.87 -0.17
C ARG A 11 -3.72 -3.46 -0.63
N TYR A 12 -4.25 -3.26 -1.84
CA TYR A 12 -4.64 -1.94 -2.31
C TYR A 12 -5.73 -1.32 -1.43
N GLN A 13 -6.70 -2.11 -1.00
CA GLN A 13 -7.74 -1.62 -0.11
C GLN A 13 -7.17 -1.16 1.23
N LYS A 14 -6.22 -1.91 1.78
CA LYS A 14 -5.55 -1.52 3.02
C LYS A 14 -4.76 -0.23 2.84
N ILE A 15 -4.05 -0.12 1.72
CA ILE A 15 -3.30 1.09 1.38
C ILE A 15 -4.24 2.28 1.27
N PHE A 16 -5.38 2.10 0.63
CA PHE A 16 -6.38 3.16 0.48
C PHE A 16 -6.83 3.69 1.84
N VAL A 17 -7.16 2.80 2.76
CA VAL A 17 -7.58 3.17 4.11
C VAL A 17 -6.48 3.93 4.84
N LEU A 18 -5.22 3.46 4.71
CA LEU A 18 -4.09 4.11 5.35
C LEU A 18 -3.81 5.49 4.77
N LYS A 19 -3.91 5.62 3.44
CA LYS A 19 -3.73 6.92 2.78
C LYS A 19 -4.85 7.88 3.15
N ASP A 20 -6.06 7.38 3.30
CA ASP A 20 -7.19 8.18 3.75
C ASP A 20 -6.94 8.73 5.16
N TYR A 21 -6.41 7.90 6.05
CA TYR A 21 -6.04 8.34 7.39
C TYR A 21 -4.97 9.44 7.34
N LEU A 22 -3.93 9.25 6.53
CA LEU A 22 -2.89 10.27 6.36
C LEU A 22 -3.48 11.57 5.84
N SER A 23 -4.34 11.49 4.83
CA SER A 23 -4.99 12.65 4.25
C SER A 23 -5.87 13.37 5.27
N SER A 24 -6.63 12.62 6.06
CA SER A 24 -7.54 13.20 7.05
C SER A 24 -6.80 13.88 8.20
N THR A 25 -5.55 13.52 8.44
CA THR A 25 -4.73 14.11 9.51
C THR A 25 -3.71 15.13 9.00
N ASP A 26 -3.61 15.35 7.70
CA ASP A 26 -2.67 16.31 7.11
C ASP A 26 -2.91 17.73 7.61
N TYR A 27 -4.16 18.10 7.90
CA TYR A 27 -4.47 19.43 8.39
C TYR A 27 -3.74 19.73 9.72
N GLN A 28 -3.50 18.72 10.54
CA GLN A 28 -2.78 18.89 11.80
C GLN A 28 -1.32 19.25 11.55
N ARG A 29 -0.72 18.61 10.54
CA ARG A 29 0.65 18.93 10.14
C ARG A 29 0.75 20.34 9.59
N LEU A 30 -0.20 20.73 8.75
CA LEU A 30 -0.23 22.06 8.15
C LEU A 30 -0.40 23.13 9.25
N ARG A 31 -1.25 22.88 10.23
CA ARG A 31 -1.45 23.77 11.35
C ARG A 31 -0.16 23.95 12.15
N GLU A 32 0.56 22.87 12.41
CA GLU A 32 1.82 22.91 13.12
C GLU A 32 2.85 23.75 12.36
N LEU A 33 2.92 23.56 11.02
CA LEU A 33 3.84 24.32 10.17
C LEU A 33 3.53 25.81 10.16
N ASP A 34 2.25 26.19 10.30
CA ASP A 34 1.83 27.58 10.33
C ASP A 34 1.93 28.21 11.73
N GLY A 35 2.53 27.50 12.67
CA GLY A 35 2.71 28.01 14.03
C GLY A 35 1.53 27.80 14.95
N GLY A 36 0.57 26.96 14.55
CA GLY A 36 -0.55 26.56 15.39
C GLY A 36 -0.16 25.43 16.35
N ASP A 37 -1.17 24.78 16.92
CA ASP A 37 -0.95 23.71 17.87
C ASP A 37 -0.14 22.57 17.25
N PRO A 38 0.84 22.01 17.98
CA PRO A 38 1.60 20.88 17.46
C PRO A 38 0.73 19.65 17.35
N MET A 39 1.09 18.77 16.38
CA MET A 39 0.42 17.50 16.20
C MET A 39 0.60 16.64 17.45
N LYS A 40 -0.47 16.00 17.88
CA LYS A 40 -0.39 15.10 19.03
C LYS A 40 0.57 13.96 18.73
N GLU A 41 1.34 13.57 19.74
CA GLU A 41 2.31 12.48 19.62
C GLU A 41 1.66 11.19 19.12
N GLU A 42 0.49 10.88 19.64
CA GLU A 42 -0.27 9.72 19.25
C GLU A 42 -0.56 9.69 17.74
N VAL A 43 -0.98 10.86 17.20
CA VAL A 43 -1.25 10.98 15.75
C VAL A 43 0.05 10.87 14.96
N ARG A 44 1.11 11.48 15.45
CA ARG A 44 2.42 11.43 14.79
C ARG A 44 2.91 9.98 14.67
N LEU A 45 2.78 9.21 15.73
CA LEU A 45 3.17 7.80 15.73
C LEU A 45 2.32 6.98 14.78
N LYS A 46 1.01 7.18 14.79
CA LYS A 46 0.10 6.47 13.89
C LYS A 46 0.39 6.79 12.43
N ARG A 47 0.72 8.03 12.13
CA ARG A 47 1.08 8.44 10.78
C ARG A 47 2.37 7.74 10.32
N ALA A 48 3.37 7.66 11.21
CA ALA A 48 4.62 6.96 10.89
C ALA A 48 4.38 5.47 10.64
N GLU A 49 3.57 4.85 11.47
CA GLU A 49 3.19 3.44 11.30
C GLU A 49 2.43 3.23 9.98
N ALA A 50 1.51 4.14 9.65
CA ALA A 50 0.75 4.06 8.41
C ALA A 50 1.67 4.12 7.19
N ARG A 51 2.64 5.03 7.18
CA ARG A 51 3.61 5.13 6.08
C ARG A 51 4.45 3.87 5.94
N ALA A 52 4.93 3.34 7.07
CA ALA A 52 5.73 2.13 7.07
C ALA A 52 4.92 0.94 6.52
N LEU A 53 3.66 0.84 6.93
CA LEU A 53 2.79 -0.24 6.48
C LEU A 53 2.44 -0.09 5.00
N ILE A 54 2.20 1.12 4.53
CA ILE A 54 1.96 1.37 3.10
C ILE A 54 3.17 0.90 2.29
N ASN A 55 4.38 1.26 2.70
CA ASN A 55 5.59 0.85 2.00
C ASN A 55 5.72 -0.67 1.96
N LYS A 56 5.44 -1.32 3.08
CA LYS A 56 5.48 -2.78 3.15
C LYS A 56 4.46 -3.41 2.21
N LEU A 57 3.23 -2.89 2.21
CA LEU A 57 2.18 -3.41 1.34
C LEU A 57 2.50 -3.19 -0.13
N GLU A 58 3.07 -2.04 -0.48
CA GLU A 58 3.50 -1.77 -1.85
C GLU A 58 4.59 -2.73 -2.30
N ASP A 59 5.54 -3.06 -1.42
CA ASP A 59 6.57 -4.04 -1.71
C ASP A 59 5.96 -5.43 -1.91
N GLU A 60 4.98 -5.80 -1.09
CA GLU A 60 4.28 -7.08 -1.24
C GLU A 60 3.51 -7.16 -2.55
N ILE A 61 2.86 -6.05 -2.93
CA ILE A 61 2.14 -5.99 -4.21
C ILE A 61 3.11 -6.16 -5.37
N ALA A 62 4.25 -5.49 -5.33
CA ALA A 62 5.26 -5.61 -6.39
C ALA A 62 5.74 -7.05 -6.52
N ALA A 63 5.96 -7.73 -5.40
CA ALA A 63 6.37 -9.13 -5.41
C ALA A 63 5.29 -10.04 -5.99
N LEU A 64 4.02 -9.79 -5.63
CA LEU A 64 2.90 -10.56 -6.15
C LEU A 64 2.70 -10.34 -7.64
N GLU A 65 2.83 -9.11 -8.10
CA GLU A 65 2.73 -8.78 -9.52
C GLU A 65 3.83 -9.46 -10.32
N TYR A 66 5.04 -9.49 -9.79
CA TYR A 66 6.16 -10.18 -10.43
C TYR A 66 5.88 -11.67 -10.56
N GLU A 67 5.40 -12.30 -9.48
CA GLU A 67 5.08 -13.73 -9.51
C GLU A 67 3.91 -14.04 -10.45
N LYS A 68 2.92 -13.15 -10.50
CA LYS A 68 1.79 -13.30 -11.41
C LYS A 68 2.27 -13.29 -12.87
N GLU A 69 3.10 -12.32 -13.23
CA GLU A 69 3.65 -12.24 -14.59
C GLU A 69 4.46 -13.48 -14.93
N LYS A 70 5.27 -13.95 -14.00
CA LYS A 70 6.10 -15.13 -14.21
C LYS A 70 5.24 -16.37 -14.43
N THR A 71 4.18 -16.52 -13.63
CA THR A 71 3.27 -17.64 -13.75
C THR A 71 2.50 -17.59 -15.08
N ASP A 72 2.00 -16.43 -15.45
CA ASP A 72 1.27 -16.25 -16.71
C ASP A 72 2.17 -16.52 -17.89
N ALA A 73 3.40 -16.04 -17.88
CA ALA A 73 4.38 -16.30 -18.94
C ALA A 73 4.71 -17.79 -19.05
N ALA A 74 4.86 -18.46 -17.92
CA ALA A 74 5.12 -19.90 -17.91
C ALA A 74 3.93 -20.68 -18.47
N SER A 75 2.71 -20.28 -18.13
CA SER A 75 1.50 -20.89 -18.67
C SER A 75 1.40 -20.71 -20.18
N GLU A 76 1.65 -19.51 -20.65
CA GLU A 76 1.63 -19.22 -22.08
C GLU A 76 2.69 -20.02 -22.83
N ALA A 77 3.89 -20.09 -22.27
CA ALA A 77 4.97 -20.85 -22.85
C ALA A 77 4.60 -22.36 -22.94
N GLY A 78 3.96 -22.88 -21.90
CA GLY A 78 3.48 -24.24 -21.86
C GLY A 78 2.43 -24.51 -22.91
N MET A 79 1.53 -23.58 -23.11
CA MET A 79 0.48 -23.67 -24.13
C MET A 79 1.08 -23.65 -25.54
N LEU A 80 2.09 -22.84 -25.76
CA LEU A 80 2.73 -22.70 -27.06
C LEU A 80 3.56 -23.94 -27.43
N VAL A 81 4.09 -24.62 -26.43
CA VAL A 81 4.88 -25.83 -26.66
C VAL A 81 3.99 -27.01 -27.06
N GLU A 82 2.78 -27.06 -26.60
CA GLU A 82 1.83 -28.09 -26.92
C GLU A 82 1.16 -27.85 -28.26
#